data_040166e51643a6980b91e4d39e17802b
#
_entry.id   040166e51643a6980b91e4d39e17802b
#
_cell.length_a   1.000
_cell.length_b   1.000
_cell.length_c   1.000
_cell.angle_alpha   90.00
_cell.angle_beta   90.00
_cell.angle_gamma   90.00
#
_symmetry.space_group_name_H-M   'P 1'
#
loop_
_entity.id
_entity.type
_entity.pdbx_description
1 polymer ?
#
loop_
_entity_poly.entity_id
_entity_poly.type
_entity_poly.pdbx_seq_one_letter_code
_entity_poly.pdbx_strand_id
1 'polypeptide(L)'
;MMAMACMSFTAFAQQDTTTWKRFTLDSGVQAEQENAKANYIPVTQYWKEHDIFQHLDISLTVGTTGIGIDVASPVGKYVQLRAGYEFMPRFTKRMEFELTINGKPAKAYDKDGYRQATTFDKMNDLLYEFTGYDADDHADMIGKPTINNFKFLVDVFPFQQNKHWHFTAGFYWGPSRFAYAENAIESMRTLSAVGIYNNMYNKAVNDEPLIDFTKIDKDFPPVTFDAQEKLYEKLLKMGRLGFAVGYFKHDVVDSEGVLHKAGERYIVEPDDRGMVTVTAKSNSFKPYLGFGYGGRLVKNRDDWHVSFDCGAMFWGGTPDLYMHDGINLTKDVENVSGKVGTYVDLFSALKVFPVLSFRITKRIF
;
A
#
# COMPACT_ATOMS: atom_id res chain seq x y z
N MET A 1 -8.41 -17.81 14.37
CA MET A 1 -7.13 -17.59 15.07
C MET A 1 -7.26 -16.99 16.47
N MET A 2 -8.40 -16.43 16.84
CA MET A 2 -8.63 -15.85 18.19
C MET A 2 -8.98 -16.91 19.26
N ALA A 3 -9.40 -18.10 18.87
CA ALA A 3 -9.76 -19.19 19.80
C ALA A 3 -8.52 -19.96 20.36
N MET A 4 -7.35 -19.83 19.74
CA MET A 4 -6.13 -20.54 20.17
C MET A 4 -5.35 -19.84 21.29
N ALA A 5 -5.53 -18.54 21.47
CA ALA A 5 -4.84 -17.78 22.52
C ALA A 5 -5.52 -17.94 23.91
N CYS A 6 -6.81 -18.28 23.96
CA CYS A 6 -7.49 -18.52 25.23
C CYS A 6 -7.23 -19.94 25.82
N MET A 7 -6.85 -20.91 24.99
CA MET A 7 -6.60 -22.27 25.50
C MET A 7 -5.25 -22.46 26.17
N SER A 8 -4.26 -21.62 25.86
CA SER A 8 -2.93 -21.71 26.49
C SER A 8 -2.89 -21.14 27.92
N PHE A 9 -3.81 -20.25 28.26
CA PHE A 9 -3.89 -19.70 29.65
C PHE A 9 -4.59 -20.65 30.64
N THR A 10 -5.48 -21.50 30.17
CA THR A 10 -6.15 -22.47 31.04
C THR A 10 -5.28 -23.70 31.34
N ALA A 11 -4.33 -24.03 30.47
CA ALA A 11 -3.41 -25.17 30.70
C ALA A 11 -2.37 -24.88 31.81
N PHE A 12 -1.95 -23.62 31.99
CA PHE A 12 -1.01 -23.24 33.06
C PHE A 12 -1.65 -23.24 34.44
N ALA A 13 -2.94 -22.93 34.56
CA ALA A 13 -3.64 -22.97 35.85
C ALA A 13 -3.98 -24.39 36.33
N GLN A 14 -4.02 -25.36 35.41
CA GLN A 14 -4.39 -26.73 35.73
C GLN A 14 -3.19 -27.63 36.10
N GLN A 15 -1.97 -27.22 35.79
CA GLN A 15 -0.75 -28.00 36.08
C GLN A 15 -0.27 -27.82 37.52
N ASP A 16 -0.60 -26.72 38.18
CA ASP A 16 -0.18 -26.45 39.55
C ASP A 16 -1.04 -27.16 40.63
N THR A 17 -2.25 -27.59 40.31
CA THR A 17 -3.12 -28.25 41.29
C THR A 17 -2.80 -29.72 41.53
N THR A 18 -2.04 -30.37 40.68
CA THR A 18 -1.72 -31.81 40.80
C THR A 18 -0.42 -32.08 41.56
N THR A 19 0.47 -31.11 41.70
CA THR A 19 1.73 -31.27 42.43
C THR A 19 1.57 -31.15 43.97
N TRP A 20 0.51 -30.52 44.42
CA TRP A 20 0.30 -30.24 45.84
C TRP A 20 -0.33 -31.40 46.62
N LYS A 21 -0.92 -32.40 45.98
CA LYS A 21 -1.55 -33.55 46.67
C LYS A 21 -0.56 -34.60 47.18
N ARG A 22 0.75 -34.47 46.96
CA ARG A 22 1.76 -35.46 47.36
C ARG A 22 2.57 -35.12 48.62
N PHE A 23 2.35 -33.97 49.25
CA PHE A 23 3.16 -33.50 50.38
C PHE A 23 2.39 -33.39 51.70
N THR A 24 1.29 -34.09 51.88
CA THR A 24 0.59 -34.07 53.16
C THR A 24 0.93 -35.28 54.03
N LEU A 25 2.08 -35.23 54.66
CA LEU A 25 2.40 -36.11 55.81
C LEU A 25 3.50 -35.49 56.66
N ASP A 26 3.26 -34.29 57.23
CA ASP A 26 3.96 -33.87 58.43
C ASP A 26 3.25 -32.61 59.02
N SER A 27 3.11 -32.59 60.36
CA SER A 27 2.38 -31.54 61.09
C SER A 27 3.03 -30.14 61.05
N GLY A 28 4.24 -30.03 60.52
CA GLY A 28 4.92 -28.74 60.24
C GLY A 28 4.41 -28.02 58.98
N VAL A 29 3.81 -28.76 58.06
CA VAL A 29 3.38 -28.23 56.77
C VAL A 29 2.02 -27.53 56.87
N GLN A 30 1.21 -27.82 57.90
CA GLN A 30 -0.09 -27.18 58.06
C GLN A 30 0.02 -25.71 58.44
N ALA A 31 1.02 -25.31 59.25
CA ALA A 31 1.24 -23.89 59.60
C ALA A 31 1.80 -23.07 58.41
N GLU A 32 2.62 -23.69 57.53
CA GLU A 32 3.05 -23.05 56.29
C GLU A 32 1.93 -22.93 55.25
N GLN A 33 1.02 -23.92 55.18
CA GLN A 33 -0.15 -23.88 54.31
C GLN A 33 -1.20 -22.86 54.80
N GLU A 34 -1.39 -22.67 56.10
CA GLU A 34 -2.25 -21.60 56.60
C GLU A 34 -1.65 -20.21 56.35
N ASN A 35 -0.35 -20.05 56.53
CA ASN A 35 0.36 -18.81 56.20
C ASN A 35 0.40 -18.54 54.69
N ALA A 36 0.51 -19.57 53.87
CA ALA A 36 0.40 -19.44 52.39
C ALA A 36 -1.01 -19.11 51.93
N LYS A 37 -2.05 -19.67 52.61
CA LYS A 37 -3.44 -19.28 52.34
C LYS A 37 -3.77 -17.88 52.85
N ALA A 38 -3.18 -17.42 53.93
CA ALA A 38 -3.35 -16.06 54.45
C ALA A 38 -2.72 -14.98 53.52
N ASN A 39 -1.73 -15.36 52.72
CA ASN A 39 -1.10 -14.47 51.73
C ASN A 39 -1.60 -14.66 50.28
N TYR A 40 -2.58 -15.54 50.05
CA TYR A 40 -3.14 -15.71 48.75
C TYR A 40 -4.09 -14.54 48.43
N ILE A 41 -3.63 -13.60 47.64
CA ILE A 41 -4.45 -12.54 47.07
C ILE A 41 -5.14 -13.12 45.83
N PRO A 42 -6.50 -13.19 45.79
CA PRO A 42 -7.19 -13.61 44.55
C PRO A 42 -6.79 -12.72 43.39
N VAL A 43 -6.62 -13.32 42.22
CA VAL A 43 -6.20 -12.60 41.01
C VAL A 43 -7.06 -11.37 40.74
N THR A 44 -8.34 -11.46 40.99
CA THR A 44 -9.30 -10.36 40.86
C THR A 44 -9.04 -9.22 41.85
N GLN A 45 -8.62 -9.56 43.09
CA GLN A 45 -8.25 -8.56 44.10
C GLN A 45 -6.92 -7.91 43.76
N TYR A 46 -5.94 -8.69 43.34
CA TYR A 46 -4.65 -8.19 42.83
C TYR A 46 -4.85 -7.22 41.68
N TRP A 47 -5.69 -7.55 40.71
CA TRP A 47 -6.00 -6.65 39.58
C TRP A 47 -6.65 -5.34 40.06
N LYS A 48 -7.51 -5.44 41.04
CA LYS A 48 -8.20 -4.27 41.61
C LYS A 48 -7.25 -3.35 42.38
N GLU A 49 -6.34 -3.91 43.17
CA GLU A 49 -5.34 -3.17 43.94
C GLU A 49 -4.27 -2.50 43.07
N HIS A 50 -4.00 -3.07 41.87
CA HIS A 50 -2.98 -2.58 40.94
C HIS A 50 -3.55 -1.84 39.73
N ASP A 51 -4.82 -1.47 39.74
CA ASP A 51 -5.50 -0.78 38.62
C ASP A 51 -5.41 -1.53 37.29
N ILE A 52 -5.46 -2.88 37.30
CA ILE A 52 -5.38 -3.69 36.09
C ILE A 52 -6.79 -3.95 35.58
N PHE A 53 -7.08 -3.54 34.33
CA PHE A 53 -8.36 -3.70 33.66
C PHE A 53 -9.59 -3.16 34.43
N GLN A 54 -9.39 -2.07 35.19
CA GLN A 54 -10.45 -1.50 36.03
C GLN A 54 -11.49 -0.70 35.27
N HIS A 55 -11.15 -0.23 34.05
CA HIS A 55 -12.10 0.44 33.18
C HIS A 55 -11.83 0.10 31.72
N LEU A 56 -12.85 0.23 30.91
CA LEU A 56 -12.80 0.04 29.48
C LEU A 56 -13.11 1.37 28.79
N ASP A 57 -12.20 1.80 27.96
CA ASP A 57 -12.32 3.00 27.15
C ASP A 57 -12.59 2.59 25.69
N ILE A 58 -13.58 3.22 25.06
CA ILE A 58 -13.82 3.09 23.60
C ILE A 58 -13.50 4.43 22.96
N SER A 59 -12.76 4.40 21.88
CA SER A 59 -12.33 5.62 21.18
C SER A 59 -12.65 5.58 19.70
N LEU A 60 -13.01 6.75 19.16
CA LEU A 60 -13.03 7.02 17.73
C LEU A 60 -11.78 7.82 17.37
N THR A 61 -11.05 7.36 16.37
CA THR A 61 -9.81 7.98 15.90
C THR A 61 -9.98 8.44 14.45
N VAL A 62 -9.48 9.63 14.14
CA VAL A 62 -9.40 10.17 12.77
C VAL A 62 -8.00 10.72 12.56
N GLY A 63 -7.34 10.32 11.47
CA GLY A 63 -5.96 10.74 11.21
C GLY A 63 -5.46 10.44 9.81
N THR A 64 -4.16 10.54 9.66
CA THR A 64 -3.47 10.27 8.37
C THR A 64 -3.60 8.82 7.92
N THR A 65 -3.85 7.89 8.83
CA THR A 65 -4.10 6.46 8.56
C THR A 65 -5.58 6.16 8.26
N GLY A 66 -6.46 7.14 8.42
CA GLY A 66 -7.90 7.03 8.17
C GLY A 66 -8.76 7.21 9.40
N ILE A 67 -9.86 6.45 9.45
CA ILE A 67 -10.82 6.43 10.56
C ILE A 67 -10.67 5.10 11.28
N GLY A 68 -10.67 5.13 12.63
CA GLY A 68 -10.49 3.93 13.43
C GLY A 68 -11.36 3.90 14.67
N ILE A 69 -11.52 2.70 15.19
CA ILE A 69 -12.15 2.44 16.49
C ILE A 69 -11.14 1.69 17.34
N ASP A 70 -10.96 2.16 18.57
CA ASP A 70 -10.04 1.58 19.54
C ASP A 70 -10.76 1.19 20.81
N VAL A 71 -10.25 0.14 21.44
CA VAL A 71 -10.58 -0.27 22.78
C VAL A 71 -9.31 -0.18 23.62
N ALA A 72 -9.39 0.43 24.79
CA ALA A 72 -8.24 0.58 25.65
C ALA A 72 -8.60 0.26 27.11
N SER A 73 -7.61 -0.26 27.85
CA SER A 73 -7.77 -0.53 29.28
C SER A 73 -6.44 -0.34 30.02
N PRO A 74 -6.43 0.17 31.25
CA PRO A 74 -5.22 0.39 32.01
C PRO A 74 -4.60 -0.92 32.50
N VAL A 75 -3.26 -0.92 32.55
CA VAL A 75 -2.44 -1.94 33.19
C VAL A 75 -1.57 -1.23 34.24
N GLY A 76 -2.19 -0.93 35.36
CA GLY A 76 -1.56 -0.13 36.42
C GLY A 76 -1.68 1.39 36.19
N LYS A 77 -0.90 2.14 36.97
CA LYS A 77 -1.06 3.61 37.05
C LYS A 77 -0.45 4.37 35.86
N TYR A 78 0.48 3.72 35.16
CA TYR A 78 1.33 4.37 34.15
C TYR A 78 1.12 3.85 32.73
N VAL A 79 0.47 2.70 32.57
CA VAL A 79 0.37 2.01 31.31
C VAL A 79 -1.09 1.77 30.91
N GLN A 80 -1.39 1.95 29.64
CA GLN A 80 -2.67 1.58 29.05
C GLN A 80 -2.42 0.75 27.81
N LEU A 81 -3.11 -0.37 27.68
CA LEU A 81 -3.12 -1.17 26.46
C LEU A 81 -4.25 -0.70 25.56
N ARG A 82 -3.97 -0.55 24.27
CA ARG A 82 -4.94 -0.12 23.27
C ARG A 82 -4.88 -1.04 22.07
N ALA A 83 -6.02 -1.57 21.69
CA ALA A 83 -6.18 -2.36 20.47
C ALA A 83 -7.27 -1.73 19.59
N GLY A 84 -7.11 -1.75 18.31
CA GLY A 84 -8.09 -1.14 17.42
C GLY A 84 -7.93 -1.53 15.97
N TYR A 85 -8.83 -1.01 15.17
CA TYR A 85 -8.83 -1.19 13.73
C TYR A 85 -9.03 0.16 13.04
N GLU A 86 -8.22 0.43 12.02
CA GLU A 86 -8.29 1.64 11.21
C GLU A 86 -8.44 1.29 9.73
N PHE A 87 -9.24 2.07 9.04
CA PHE A 87 -9.39 1.98 7.60
C PHE A 87 -9.38 3.37 6.96
N MET A 88 -8.80 3.44 5.77
CA MET A 88 -8.85 4.66 4.97
C MET A 88 -10.19 4.72 4.22
N PRO A 89 -10.98 5.79 4.37
CA PRO A 89 -12.16 6.00 3.55
C PRO A 89 -11.78 5.99 2.06
N ARG A 90 -12.66 5.48 1.24
CA ARG A 90 -12.45 5.44 -0.20
C ARG A 90 -12.47 6.86 -0.77
N PHE A 91 -11.34 7.31 -1.26
CA PHE A 91 -11.24 8.49 -2.10
C PHE A 91 -10.35 8.20 -3.30
N THR A 92 -10.50 8.97 -4.34
CA THR A 92 -9.75 8.82 -5.58
C THR A 92 -8.98 10.09 -5.89
N LYS A 93 -7.78 9.92 -6.43
CA LYS A 93 -6.96 11.02 -6.95
C LYS A 93 -6.69 10.77 -8.41
N ARG A 94 -7.17 11.67 -9.26
CA ARG A 94 -6.86 11.66 -10.70
C ARG A 94 -5.47 12.22 -10.93
N MET A 95 -4.69 11.53 -11.76
CA MET A 95 -3.32 11.84 -12.11
C MET A 95 -3.16 11.64 -13.61
N GLU A 96 -2.76 12.67 -14.33
CA GLU A 96 -2.54 12.63 -15.78
C GLU A 96 -1.09 12.25 -16.08
N PHE A 97 -0.88 11.31 -16.98
CA PHE A 97 0.43 10.88 -17.46
C PHE A 97 0.53 11.04 -18.97
N GLU A 98 1.57 11.71 -19.44
CA GLU A 98 1.82 11.96 -20.83
C GLU A 98 2.34 10.70 -21.54
N LEU A 99 1.80 10.43 -22.73
CA LEU A 99 2.29 9.38 -23.62
C LEU A 99 3.60 9.81 -24.30
N THR A 100 4.39 8.82 -24.63
CA THR A 100 5.64 9.02 -25.37
C THR A 100 5.72 8.06 -26.55
N ILE A 101 6.37 8.47 -27.60
CA ILE A 101 6.75 7.59 -28.72
C ILE A 101 8.28 7.52 -28.80
N ASN A 102 8.84 6.33 -28.70
CA ASN A 102 10.27 6.10 -28.56
C ASN A 102 10.89 6.99 -27.46
N GLY A 103 10.17 7.20 -26.35
CA GLY A 103 10.56 8.03 -25.21
C GLY A 103 10.60 9.53 -25.47
N LYS A 104 10.07 10.00 -26.60
CA LYS A 104 9.87 11.42 -26.85
C LYS A 104 8.46 11.81 -26.47
N PRO A 105 8.25 12.97 -25.83
CA PRO A 105 6.93 13.44 -25.43
C PRO A 105 5.96 13.53 -26.61
N ALA A 106 4.69 13.27 -26.36
CA ALA A 106 3.61 13.45 -27.32
C ALA A 106 3.44 14.92 -27.73
N LYS A 107 3.76 15.85 -26.81
CA LYS A 107 3.70 17.29 -27.05
C LYS A 107 5.08 17.90 -27.11
N ALA A 108 5.29 18.82 -28.05
CA ALA A 108 6.46 19.68 -28.09
C ALA A 108 6.03 21.13 -28.37
N TYR A 109 6.71 22.07 -27.73
CA TYR A 109 6.49 23.49 -27.90
C TYR A 109 7.80 24.17 -28.27
N ASP A 110 7.74 25.20 -29.11
CA ASP A 110 8.89 26.04 -29.41
C ASP A 110 9.12 27.07 -28.26
N LYS A 111 10.14 27.90 -28.46
CA LYS A 111 10.53 28.94 -27.49
C LYS A 111 9.45 30.00 -27.27
N ASP A 112 8.56 30.15 -28.22
CA ASP A 112 7.46 31.14 -28.21
C ASP A 112 6.15 30.52 -27.72
N GLY A 113 6.17 29.21 -27.34
CA GLY A 113 5.02 28.49 -26.80
C GLY A 113 4.07 27.90 -27.84
N TYR A 114 4.43 27.92 -29.14
CA TYR A 114 3.64 27.31 -30.18
C TYR A 114 3.87 25.79 -30.25
N ARG A 115 2.78 25.02 -30.35
CA ARG A 115 2.85 23.55 -30.48
C ARG A 115 3.53 23.19 -31.80
N GLN A 116 4.52 22.31 -31.69
CA GLN A 116 5.24 21.75 -32.82
C GLN A 116 4.73 20.33 -33.14
N ALA A 117 4.67 19.99 -34.44
CA ALA A 117 4.31 18.66 -34.88
C ALA A 117 5.37 17.65 -34.40
N THR A 118 4.94 16.59 -33.75
CA THR A 118 5.77 15.55 -33.16
C THR A 118 5.71 14.25 -33.96
N THR A 119 6.50 13.26 -33.56
CA THR A 119 6.34 11.90 -34.08
C THR A 119 5.01 11.29 -33.63
N PHE A 120 4.51 11.70 -32.45
CA PHE A 120 3.22 11.27 -31.95
C PHE A 120 2.07 11.71 -32.88
N ASP A 121 2.08 12.94 -33.37
CA ASP A 121 1.04 13.42 -34.29
C ASP A 121 1.02 12.56 -35.57
N LYS A 122 2.19 12.25 -36.15
CA LYS A 122 2.28 11.39 -37.33
C LYS A 122 1.83 9.95 -37.08
N MET A 123 2.07 9.44 -35.88
CA MET A 123 1.57 8.14 -35.44
C MET A 123 0.07 8.18 -35.28
N ASN A 124 -0.46 9.27 -34.71
CA ASN A 124 -1.88 9.43 -34.50
C ASN A 124 -2.66 9.53 -35.81
N ASP A 125 -2.13 10.25 -36.80
CA ASP A 125 -2.66 10.29 -38.16
C ASP A 125 -2.71 8.86 -38.77
N LEU A 126 -1.61 8.09 -38.62
CA LEU A 126 -1.57 6.72 -39.09
C LEU A 126 -2.59 5.83 -38.39
N LEU A 127 -2.71 5.94 -37.08
CA LEU A 127 -3.64 5.17 -36.28
C LEU A 127 -5.10 5.48 -36.67
N TYR A 128 -5.42 6.77 -36.90
CA TYR A 128 -6.71 7.20 -37.34
C TYR A 128 -7.11 6.58 -38.67
N GLU A 129 -6.19 6.54 -39.64
CA GLU A 129 -6.41 5.89 -40.94
C GLU A 129 -6.76 4.39 -40.81
N PHE A 130 -6.17 3.69 -39.81
CA PHE A 130 -6.44 2.27 -39.59
C PHE A 130 -7.68 1.98 -38.74
N THR A 131 -7.95 2.81 -37.77
CA THR A 131 -8.95 2.50 -36.73
C THR A 131 -10.15 3.45 -36.73
N GLY A 132 -10.02 4.61 -37.36
CA GLY A 132 -10.99 5.71 -37.28
C GLY A 132 -11.00 6.42 -35.93
N TYR A 133 -9.98 6.20 -35.07
CA TYR A 133 -9.88 6.79 -33.74
C TYR A 133 -8.53 7.46 -33.52
N ASP A 134 -8.59 8.62 -32.87
CA ASP A 134 -7.41 9.31 -32.35
C ASP A 134 -7.05 8.80 -30.96
N ALA A 135 -5.76 8.72 -30.66
CA ALA A 135 -5.26 8.56 -29.30
C ALA A 135 -5.05 9.94 -28.68
N ASP A 136 -5.47 10.12 -27.43
CA ASP A 136 -5.09 11.29 -26.64
C ASP A 136 -3.60 11.25 -26.35
N ASP A 137 -2.99 12.42 -26.15
CA ASP A 137 -1.55 12.54 -25.85
C ASP A 137 -1.21 12.20 -24.39
N HIS A 138 -2.21 11.86 -23.60
CA HIS A 138 -2.08 11.47 -22.20
C HIS A 138 -3.12 10.40 -21.81
N ALA A 139 -2.86 9.74 -20.70
CA ALA A 139 -3.85 8.90 -20.04
C ALA A 139 -3.95 9.29 -18.56
N ASP A 140 -5.16 9.27 -18.07
CA ASP A 140 -5.44 9.51 -16.66
C ASP A 140 -5.41 8.23 -15.85
N MET A 141 -4.71 8.29 -14.72
CA MET A 141 -4.69 7.25 -13.70
C MET A 141 -5.50 7.67 -12.48
N ILE A 142 -6.20 6.74 -11.88
CA ILE A 142 -6.99 6.95 -10.67
C ILE A 142 -6.32 6.21 -9.52
N GLY A 143 -5.67 6.98 -8.65
CA GLY A 143 -5.05 6.46 -7.43
C GLY A 143 -6.08 6.29 -6.31
N LYS A 144 -6.00 5.15 -5.60
CA LYS A 144 -6.89 4.75 -4.51
C LYS A 144 -6.06 4.27 -3.33
N PRO A 145 -6.06 4.96 -2.18
CA PRO A 145 -5.46 4.42 -0.97
C PRO A 145 -6.29 3.23 -0.46
N THR A 146 -5.61 2.23 0.09
CA THR A 146 -6.23 0.98 0.58
C THR A 146 -5.70 0.60 1.95
N ILE A 147 -5.44 1.58 2.82
CA ILE A 147 -4.92 1.35 4.17
C ILE A 147 -6.02 0.74 5.03
N ASN A 148 -5.75 -0.46 5.54
CA ASN A 148 -6.59 -1.15 6.51
C ASN A 148 -5.65 -1.83 7.50
N ASN A 149 -5.64 -1.37 8.74
CA ASN A 149 -4.71 -1.88 9.74
C ASN A 149 -5.44 -2.22 11.04
N PHE A 150 -5.14 -3.38 11.59
CA PHE A 150 -5.28 -3.63 13.01
C PHE A 150 -4.10 -2.96 13.72
N LYS A 151 -4.30 -2.42 14.92
CA LYS A 151 -3.24 -1.85 15.74
C LYS A 151 -3.28 -2.39 17.16
N PHE A 152 -2.08 -2.59 17.70
CA PHE A 152 -1.89 -2.89 19.11
C PHE A 152 -0.82 -1.94 19.65
N LEU A 153 -1.20 -1.12 20.61
CA LEU A 153 -0.42 -0.02 21.12
C LEU A 153 -0.38 -0.05 22.65
N VAL A 154 0.72 0.40 23.19
CA VAL A 154 0.96 0.59 24.61
C VAL A 154 1.21 2.06 24.84
N ASP A 155 0.31 2.70 25.57
CA ASP A 155 0.44 4.10 25.97
C ASP A 155 1.05 4.16 27.38
N VAL A 156 2.15 4.91 27.53
CA VAL A 156 2.86 5.11 28.81
C VAL A 156 2.68 6.55 29.24
N PHE A 157 2.16 6.75 30.44
CA PHE A 157 1.92 8.05 31.06
C PHE A 157 3.02 8.34 32.12
N PRO A 158 4.09 9.06 31.78
CA PRO A 158 5.24 9.22 32.67
C PRO A 158 4.95 10.09 33.90
N PHE A 159 3.95 10.96 33.80
CA PHE A 159 3.62 11.91 34.86
C PHE A 159 2.32 11.53 35.56
N GLN A 160 2.45 10.97 36.76
CA GLN A 160 1.29 10.47 37.52
C GLN A 160 0.26 11.56 37.90
N GLN A 161 0.75 12.79 38.16
CA GLN A 161 -0.08 13.93 38.49
C GLN A 161 -0.64 14.65 37.26
N ASN A 162 -0.06 14.43 36.08
CA ASN A 162 -0.43 15.08 34.84
C ASN A 162 -0.46 14.04 33.70
N LYS A 163 -1.58 13.32 33.59
CA LYS A 163 -1.80 12.30 32.55
C LYS A 163 -2.13 12.89 31.16
N HIS A 164 -1.80 14.17 30.92
CA HIS A 164 -2.02 14.76 29.61
C HIS A 164 -1.04 14.24 28.55
N TRP A 165 0.21 13.97 28.94
CA TRP A 165 1.23 13.47 28.05
C TRP A 165 1.33 11.95 28.13
N HIS A 166 1.42 11.32 26.97
CA HIS A 166 1.73 9.89 26.89
C HIS A 166 2.70 9.62 25.72
N PHE A 167 3.51 8.61 25.90
CA PHE A 167 4.32 8.01 24.88
C PHE A 167 3.66 6.71 24.44
N THR A 168 3.65 6.46 23.13
CA THR A 168 3.01 5.30 22.56
C THR A 168 4.02 4.47 21.80
N ALA A 169 4.06 3.17 22.07
CA ALA A 169 4.83 2.20 21.30
C ALA A 169 3.92 1.01 20.93
N GLY A 170 4.19 0.38 19.81
CA GLY A 170 3.42 -0.78 19.39
C GLY A 170 3.58 -1.08 17.91
N PHE A 171 2.52 -1.60 17.30
CA PHE A 171 2.55 -1.93 15.89
C PHE A 171 1.17 -1.80 15.25
N TYR A 172 1.21 -1.59 13.94
CA TYR A 172 0.10 -1.76 13.02
C TYR A 172 0.33 -3.03 12.20
N TRP A 173 -0.73 -3.76 11.94
CA TRP A 173 -0.70 -4.97 11.14
C TRP A 173 -1.87 -4.99 10.17
N GLY A 174 -1.56 -5.19 8.87
CA GLY A 174 -2.57 -5.17 7.83
C GLY A 174 -2.02 -5.63 6.48
N PRO A 175 -2.82 -5.53 5.42
CA PRO A 175 -2.36 -5.88 4.07
C PRO A 175 -1.10 -5.13 3.69
N SER A 176 -0.22 -5.79 2.93
CA SER A 176 0.98 -5.15 2.40
C SER A 176 0.65 -4.04 1.41
N ARG A 177 -0.42 -4.20 0.61
CA ARG A 177 -0.91 -3.19 -0.32
C ARG A 177 -1.57 -2.04 0.44
N PHE A 178 -1.02 -0.83 0.29
CA PHE A 178 -1.56 0.38 0.93
C PHE A 178 -2.12 1.39 -0.08
N ALA A 179 -1.77 1.26 -1.37
CA ALA A 179 -2.36 2.05 -2.43
C ALA A 179 -2.40 1.25 -3.75
N TYR A 180 -3.31 1.63 -4.61
CA TYR A 180 -3.50 1.05 -5.92
C TYR A 180 -3.87 2.16 -6.89
N ALA A 181 -3.39 2.11 -8.12
CA ALA A 181 -3.80 2.99 -9.19
C ALA A 181 -4.14 2.18 -10.44
N GLU A 182 -5.14 2.63 -11.17
CA GLU A 182 -5.56 2.08 -12.45
C GLU A 182 -5.91 3.22 -13.41
N ASN A 183 -5.85 2.99 -14.70
CA ASN A 183 -6.26 4.01 -15.65
C ASN A 183 -7.76 4.31 -15.55
N ALA A 184 -8.10 5.55 -15.85
CA ALA A 184 -9.49 5.98 -15.96
C ALA A 184 -10.18 5.28 -17.14
N ILE A 185 -11.49 5.06 -17.03
CA ILE A 185 -12.29 4.44 -18.10
C ILE A 185 -12.22 5.27 -19.38
N GLU A 186 -12.20 6.57 -19.26
CA GLU A 186 -12.10 7.52 -20.38
C GLU A 186 -10.81 7.33 -21.19
N SER A 187 -9.72 6.93 -20.51
CA SER A 187 -8.44 6.66 -21.16
C SER A 187 -8.32 5.30 -21.84
N MET A 188 -9.30 4.41 -21.66
CA MET A 188 -9.25 3.07 -22.25
C MET A 188 -9.20 3.09 -23.79
N ARG A 189 -9.86 4.06 -24.43
CA ARG A 189 -9.78 4.21 -25.89
C ARG A 189 -8.36 4.49 -26.35
N THR A 190 -7.71 5.44 -25.72
CA THR A 190 -6.31 5.80 -26.00
C THR A 190 -5.37 4.62 -25.73
N LEU A 191 -5.54 3.92 -24.61
CA LEU A 191 -4.70 2.76 -24.26
C LEU A 191 -4.92 1.58 -25.21
N SER A 192 -6.16 1.33 -25.65
CA SER A 192 -6.44 0.32 -26.67
C SER A 192 -5.76 0.67 -28.01
N ALA A 193 -5.75 1.96 -28.37
CA ALA A 193 -5.05 2.44 -29.55
C ALA A 193 -3.55 2.24 -29.44
N VAL A 194 -2.96 2.47 -28.23
CA VAL A 194 -1.55 2.14 -27.94
C VAL A 194 -1.28 0.65 -28.14
N GLY A 195 -2.12 -0.23 -27.60
CA GLY A 195 -1.98 -1.68 -27.78
C GLY A 195 -2.05 -2.11 -29.25
N ILE A 196 -2.99 -1.57 -30.04
CA ILE A 196 -3.09 -1.84 -31.49
C ILE A 196 -1.82 -1.40 -32.20
N TYR A 197 -1.36 -0.17 -31.95
CA TYR A 197 -0.14 0.35 -32.56
C TYR A 197 1.09 -0.51 -32.22
N ASN A 198 1.26 -0.87 -30.96
CA ASN A 198 2.41 -1.69 -30.53
C ASN A 198 2.35 -3.11 -31.08
N ASN A 199 1.17 -3.68 -31.26
CA ASN A 199 1.00 -4.96 -31.97
C ASN A 199 1.48 -4.84 -33.43
N MET A 200 1.10 -3.77 -34.14
CA MET A 200 1.60 -3.51 -35.50
C MET A 200 3.13 -3.33 -35.51
N TYR A 201 3.67 -2.60 -34.54
CA TYR A 201 5.12 -2.42 -34.39
C TYR A 201 5.85 -3.75 -34.13
N ASN A 202 5.33 -4.61 -33.26
CA ASN A 202 5.90 -5.92 -32.96
C ASN A 202 5.92 -6.82 -34.21
N LYS A 203 4.85 -6.80 -35.00
CA LYS A 203 4.79 -7.51 -36.27
C LYS A 203 5.84 -7.00 -37.27
N ALA A 204 6.06 -5.68 -37.31
CA ALA A 204 7.11 -5.09 -38.14
C ALA A 204 8.52 -5.48 -37.67
N VAL A 205 8.76 -5.58 -36.35
CA VAL A 205 10.05 -6.04 -35.80
C VAL A 205 10.31 -7.51 -36.12
N ASN A 206 9.27 -8.35 -36.11
CA ASN A 206 9.38 -9.79 -36.34
C ASN A 206 9.21 -10.18 -37.81
N ASP A 207 9.02 -9.22 -38.71
CA ASP A 207 8.69 -9.44 -40.13
C ASP A 207 7.45 -10.38 -40.32
N GLU A 208 6.47 -10.24 -39.44
CA GLU A 208 5.23 -10.99 -39.48
C GLU A 208 4.19 -10.24 -40.32
N PRO A 209 3.28 -10.94 -41.05
CA PRO A 209 2.24 -10.26 -41.83
C PRO A 209 1.29 -9.49 -40.90
N LEU A 210 0.90 -8.26 -41.32
CA LEU A 210 0.01 -7.41 -40.55
C LEU A 210 -1.36 -8.10 -40.31
N ILE A 211 -1.87 -8.75 -41.36
CA ILE A 211 -3.05 -9.62 -41.32
C ILE A 211 -2.63 -10.98 -41.85
N ASP A 212 -2.74 -12.00 -41.04
CA ASP A 212 -2.51 -13.38 -41.42
C ASP A 212 -3.82 -14.02 -41.93
N PHE A 213 -4.06 -13.88 -43.22
CA PHE A 213 -5.27 -14.44 -43.85
C PHE A 213 -5.31 -15.96 -43.76
N THR A 214 -4.18 -16.66 -43.62
CA THR A 214 -4.14 -18.13 -43.48
C THR A 214 -4.81 -18.61 -42.20
N LYS A 215 -4.90 -17.74 -41.19
CA LYS A 215 -5.65 -18.02 -39.95
C LYS A 215 -7.16 -17.86 -40.10
N ILE A 216 -7.59 -17.09 -41.12
CA ILE A 216 -8.99 -16.85 -41.41
C ILE A 216 -9.48 -17.93 -42.40
N ASP A 217 -8.72 -18.18 -43.45
CA ASP A 217 -8.98 -19.20 -44.46
C ASP A 217 -7.65 -19.81 -44.92
N LYS A 218 -7.49 -21.14 -44.80
CA LYS A 218 -6.27 -21.86 -45.15
C LYS A 218 -5.92 -21.84 -46.63
N ASP A 219 -6.93 -21.57 -47.47
CA ASP A 219 -6.75 -21.49 -48.91
C ASP A 219 -6.31 -20.08 -49.40
N PHE A 220 -6.20 -19.10 -48.49
CA PHE A 220 -5.66 -17.78 -48.83
C PHE A 220 -4.12 -17.83 -48.86
N PRO A 221 -3.50 -17.43 -49.97
CA PRO A 221 -2.05 -17.31 -50.03
C PRO A 221 -1.58 -16.16 -49.12
N PRO A 222 -0.38 -16.27 -48.50
CA PRO A 222 0.20 -15.16 -47.75
C PRO A 222 0.37 -13.97 -48.70
N VAL A 223 -0.20 -12.83 -48.33
CA VAL A 223 -0.15 -11.62 -49.16
C VAL A 223 1.07 -10.80 -48.74
N THR A 224 2.07 -10.74 -49.60
CA THR A 224 3.22 -9.82 -49.48
C THR A 224 2.89 -8.56 -50.27
N PHE A 225 2.78 -7.42 -49.62
CA PHE A 225 2.50 -6.15 -50.29
C PHE A 225 3.68 -5.19 -50.12
N ASP A 226 4.11 -4.52 -51.19
CA ASP A 226 5.01 -3.37 -51.16
C ASP A 226 4.52 -2.28 -50.18
N ALA A 227 3.22 -2.18 -49.98
CA ALA A 227 2.62 -1.26 -49.04
C ALA A 227 2.90 -1.63 -47.58
N GLN A 228 2.98 -2.94 -47.25
CA GLN A 228 3.29 -3.43 -45.91
C GLN A 228 4.75 -3.10 -45.56
N GLU A 229 5.67 -3.31 -46.47
CA GLU A 229 7.10 -3.01 -46.29
C GLU A 229 7.30 -1.52 -45.96
N LYS A 230 6.69 -0.62 -46.72
CA LYS A 230 6.75 0.83 -46.46
C LYS A 230 6.08 1.23 -45.13
N LEU A 231 5.03 0.52 -44.74
CA LEU A 231 4.41 0.74 -43.44
C LEU A 231 5.34 0.30 -42.31
N TYR A 232 5.97 -0.85 -42.44
CA TYR A 232 6.91 -1.37 -41.44
C TYR A 232 8.11 -0.48 -41.26
N GLU A 233 8.70 0.03 -42.36
CA GLU A 233 9.77 1.03 -42.30
C GLU A 233 9.32 2.28 -41.48
N LYS A 234 8.10 2.74 -41.66
CA LYS A 234 7.56 3.88 -40.91
C LYS A 234 7.39 3.53 -39.42
N LEU A 235 6.81 2.37 -39.08
CA LEU A 235 6.60 1.91 -37.70
C LEU A 235 7.96 1.78 -36.98
N LEU A 236 8.94 1.11 -37.60
CA LEU A 236 10.27 0.93 -37.02
C LEU A 236 10.97 2.27 -36.78
N LYS A 237 10.81 3.25 -37.70
CA LYS A 237 11.35 4.59 -37.54
C LYS A 237 10.69 5.40 -36.44
N MET A 238 9.39 5.23 -36.22
CA MET A 238 8.64 5.91 -35.18
C MET A 238 8.92 5.32 -33.78
N GLY A 239 9.06 4.00 -33.69
CA GLY A 239 9.34 3.29 -32.47
C GLY A 239 8.09 2.97 -31.63
N ARG A 240 8.28 2.41 -30.45
CA ARG A 240 7.19 2.00 -29.53
C ARG A 240 6.47 3.18 -28.91
N LEU A 241 5.18 3.01 -28.71
CA LEU A 241 4.29 3.94 -28.05
C LEU A 241 3.99 3.47 -26.61
N GLY A 242 4.01 4.37 -25.65
CA GLY A 242 3.71 4.05 -24.25
C GLY A 242 4.20 5.13 -23.30
N PHE A 243 4.31 4.79 -22.03
CA PHE A 243 4.81 5.71 -21.01
C PHE A 243 6.29 5.43 -20.76
N ALA A 244 7.18 6.32 -21.21
CA ALA A 244 8.60 6.21 -20.88
C ALA A 244 8.81 6.56 -19.41
N VAL A 245 9.17 5.58 -18.61
CA VAL A 245 9.34 5.73 -17.16
C VAL A 245 10.78 6.00 -16.78
N GLY A 246 11.73 5.18 -17.28
CA GLY A 246 13.14 5.28 -16.92
C GLY A 246 13.97 4.23 -17.66
N TYR A 247 14.99 3.71 -16.99
CA TYR A 247 15.89 2.68 -17.50
C TYR A 247 16.05 1.56 -16.49
N PHE A 248 16.19 0.31 -16.95
CA PHE A 248 16.43 -0.83 -16.07
C PHE A 248 17.82 -0.72 -15.42
N LYS A 249 17.89 -0.88 -14.10
CA LYS A 249 19.15 -0.89 -13.33
C LYS A 249 19.97 -2.16 -13.55
N HIS A 250 19.29 -3.26 -13.77
CA HIS A 250 19.85 -4.61 -13.90
C HIS A 250 18.94 -5.44 -14.80
N ASP A 251 19.40 -6.62 -15.18
CA ASP A 251 18.58 -7.53 -15.98
C ASP A 251 17.38 -7.98 -15.16
N VAL A 252 16.16 -7.85 -15.73
CA VAL A 252 14.89 -8.17 -15.09
C VAL A 252 14.03 -8.97 -16.05
N VAL A 253 13.32 -9.94 -15.53
CA VAL A 253 12.30 -10.70 -16.28
C VAL A 253 10.92 -10.22 -15.81
N ASP A 254 10.09 -9.80 -16.75
CA ASP A 254 8.72 -9.38 -16.46
C ASP A 254 7.78 -10.56 -16.20
N SER A 255 6.50 -10.27 -15.92
CA SER A 255 5.48 -11.31 -15.64
C SER A 255 5.14 -12.16 -16.87
N GLU A 256 5.48 -11.73 -18.07
CA GLU A 256 5.26 -12.46 -19.34
C GLU A 256 6.48 -13.32 -19.72
N GLY A 257 7.57 -13.21 -18.96
CA GLY A 257 8.81 -13.97 -19.18
C GLY A 257 9.77 -13.29 -20.14
N VAL A 258 9.56 -12.01 -20.47
CA VAL A 258 10.46 -11.23 -21.35
C VAL A 258 11.64 -10.72 -20.52
N LEU A 259 12.85 -10.93 -21.04
CA LEU A 259 14.09 -10.46 -20.42
C LEU A 259 14.39 -9.03 -20.88
N HIS A 260 14.41 -8.10 -19.95
CA HIS A 260 14.88 -6.73 -20.14
C HIS A 260 16.30 -6.58 -19.60
N LYS A 261 17.15 -5.91 -20.34
CA LYS A 261 18.57 -5.77 -19.99
C LYS A 261 18.84 -4.46 -19.25
N ALA A 262 19.87 -4.47 -18.41
CA ALA A 262 20.37 -3.28 -17.76
C ALA A 262 20.68 -2.16 -18.78
N GLY A 263 20.23 -0.93 -18.50
CA GLY A 263 20.36 0.22 -19.40
C GLY A 263 19.32 0.30 -20.51
N GLU A 264 18.46 -0.70 -20.67
CA GLU A 264 17.32 -0.64 -21.58
C GLU A 264 16.27 0.35 -21.03
N ARG A 265 15.63 1.09 -21.96
CA ARG A 265 14.56 2.01 -21.58
C ARG A 265 13.30 1.24 -21.23
N TYR A 266 12.74 1.54 -20.06
CA TYR A 266 11.47 1.00 -19.65
C TYR A 266 10.33 1.87 -20.17
N ILE A 267 9.49 1.28 -21.03
CA ILE A 267 8.28 1.87 -21.59
C ILE A 267 7.10 1.01 -21.11
N VAL A 268 6.23 1.59 -20.31
CA VAL A 268 5.02 0.92 -19.85
C VAL A 268 3.99 0.94 -20.97
N GLU A 269 3.49 -0.23 -21.31
CA GLU A 269 2.42 -0.46 -22.27
C GLU A 269 1.17 -0.97 -21.53
N PRO A 270 -0.02 -0.78 -22.05
CA PRO A 270 -1.22 -1.40 -21.48
C PRO A 270 -1.17 -2.92 -21.64
N ASP A 271 -1.83 -3.63 -20.73
CA ASP A 271 -2.06 -5.06 -20.84
C ASP A 271 -3.06 -5.38 -21.99
N ASP A 272 -3.31 -6.67 -22.25
CA ASP A 272 -4.24 -7.14 -23.29
C ASP A 272 -5.68 -6.62 -23.15
N ARG A 273 -6.02 -6.08 -21.98
CA ARG A 273 -7.32 -5.48 -21.68
C ARG A 273 -7.32 -3.96 -21.82
N GLY A 274 -6.22 -3.38 -22.25
CA GLY A 274 -6.03 -1.93 -22.30
C GLY A 274 -5.89 -1.28 -20.92
N MET A 275 -5.39 -2.04 -19.91
CA MET A 275 -5.25 -1.55 -18.55
C MET A 275 -3.78 -1.32 -18.20
N VAL A 276 -3.55 -0.22 -17.49
CA VAL A 276 -2.29 0.05 -16.80
C VAL A 276 -2.58 0.13 -15.31
N THR A 277 -1.92 -0.69 -14.51
CA THR A 277 -2.12 -0.68 -13.07
C THR A 277 -0.82 -0.57 -12.30
N VAL A 278 -0.89 0.10 -11.15
CA VAL A 278 0.23 0.25 -10.21
C VAL A 278 -0.21 -0.15 -8.83
N THR A 279 0.56 -0.98 -8.16
CA THR A 279 0.31 -1.42 -6.79
C THR A 279 1.44 -0.98 -5.87
N ALA A 280 1.12 -0.19 -4.86
CA ALA A 280 2.08 0.21 -3.83
C ALA A 280 2.01 -0.73 -2.63
N LYS A 281 3.15 -1.29 -2.24
CA LYS A 281 3.27 -2.27 -1.14
C LYS A 281 4.28 -1.83 -0.10
N SER A 282 4.00 -2.15 1.16
CA SER A 282 4.90 -2.03 2.31
C SER A 282 4.85 -3.31 3.13
N ASN A 283 5.61 -3.41 4.21
CA ASN A 283 5.49 -4.54 5.12
C ASN A 283 4.10 -4.61 5.76
N SER A 284 3.60 -5.83 5.98
CA SER A 284 2.33 -6.05 6.70
C SER A 284 2.44 -5.70 8.18
N PHE A 285 3.57 -5.98 8.80
CA PHE A 285 3.89 -5.59 10.18
C PHE A 285 4.64 -4.27 10.17
N LYS A 286 4.10 -3.28 10.88
CA LYS A 286 4.57 -1.89 10.86
C LYS A 286 4.77 -1.41 12.31
N PRO A 287 5.99 -1.47 12.87
CA PRO A 287 6.27 -0.88 14.18
C PRO A 287 5.88 0.59 14.23
N TYR A 288 5.46 1.03 15.41
CA TYR A 288 5.02 2.40 15.66
C TYR A 288 5.62 2.96 16.95
N LEU A 289 6.07 4.20 16.86
CA LEU A 289 6.47 5.00 18.01
C LEU A 289 5.83 6.39 17.89
N GLY A 290 5.32 6.88 18.99
CA GLY A 290 4.68 8.19 19.01
C GLY A 290 4.57 8.79 20.40
N PHE A 291 4.01 9.95 20.44
CA PHE A 291 3.64 10.65 21.67
C PHE A 291 2.31 11.36 21.44
N GLY A 292 1.61 11.61 22.51
CA GLY A 292 0.35 12.31 22.44
C GLY A 292 0.12 13.22 23.63
N TYR A 293 -0.79 14.15 23.40
CA TYR A 293 -1.28 15.07 24.40
C TYR A 293 -2.80 15.02 24.43
N GLY A 294 -3.39 14.84 25.60
CA GLY A 294 -4.82 14.77 25.74
C GLY A 294 -5.32 15.23 27.10
N GLY A 295 -6.63 15.26 27.23
CA GLY A 295 -7.27 15.68 28.47
C GLY A 295 -8.75 15.46 28.43
N ARG A 296 -9.43 15.90 29.49
CA ARG A 296 -10.88 15.84 29.58
C ARG A 296 -11.54 16.73 28.55
N LEU A 297 -12.51 16.20 27.82
CA LEU A 297 -13.30 16.98 26.88
C LEU A 297 -14.25 17.95 27.61
N VAL A 298 -14.84 17.49 28.73
CA VAL A 298 -15.77 18.26 29.54
C VAL A 298 -15.20 18.44 30.94
N LYS A 299 -15.13 19.68 31.44
CA LYS A 299 -14.44 20.07 32.67
C LYS A 299 -14.89 19.29 33.93
N ASN A 300 -16.16 18.87 33.99
CA ASN A 300 -16.75 18.21 35.17
C ASN A 300 -17.10 16.72 34.89
N ARG A 301 -16.59 16.14 33.81
CA ARG A 301 -16.85 14.74 33.42
C ARG A 301 -15.57 14.01 33.15
N ASP A 302 -15.34 12.91 33.82
CA ASP A 302 -14.16 12.05 33.64
C ASP A 302 -14.42 10.90 32.67
N ASP A 303 -15.60 10.86 32.03
CA ASP A 303 -16.00 9.84 31.10
C ASP A 303 -15.63 10.17 29.63
N TRP A 304 -15.32 11.46 29.32
CA TRP A 304 -14.96 11.89 27.97
C TRP A 304 -13.59 12.53 27.94
N HIS A 305 -12.75 11.99 27.07
CA HIS A 305 -11.39 12.48 26.84
C HIS A 305 -11.16 12.75 25.36
N VAL A 306 -10.23 13.66 25.07
CA VAL A 306 -9.69 13.90 23.74
C VAL A 306 -8.20 13.80 23.79
N SER A 307 -7.58 13.31 22.72
CA SER A 307 -6.13 13.34 22.54
C SER A 307 -5.77 13.62 21.09
N PHE A 308 -4.61 14.22 20.94
CA PHE A 308 -3.91 14.37 19.68
C PHE A 308 -2.62 13.55 19.78
N ASP A 309 -2.45 12.61 18.85
CA ASP A 309 -1.30 11.71 18.80
C ASP A 309 -0.47 12.03 17.56
N CYS A 310 0.84 12.09 17.72
CA CYS A 310 1.83 12.28 16.66
C CYS A 310 2.88 11.19 16.75
N GLY A 311 3.18 10.53 15.64
CA GLY A 311 4.14 9.44 15.65
C GLY A 311 4.64 9.04 14.27
N ALA A 312 5.43 7.99 14.28
CA ALA A 312 6.09 7.42 13.14
C ALA A 312 5.75 5.93 13.02
N MET A 313 5.19 5.54 11.89
CA MET A 313 4.95 4.14 11.52
C MET A 313 6.02 3.70 10.55
N PHE A 314 6.79 2.67 10.91
CA PHE A 314 7.91 2.16 10.13
C PHE A 314 7.42 1.11 9.13
N TRP A 315 7.62 1.36 7.86
CA TRP A 315 7.16 0.48 6.78
C TRP A 315 8.12 -0.66 6.44
N GLY A 316 9.27 -0.72 7.13
CA GLY A 316 10.27 -1.76 6.93
C GLY A 316 11.21 -1.51 5.75
N GLY A 317 11.26 -0.29 5.25
CA GLY A 317 12.11 0.16 4.15
C GLY A 317 11.35 1.01 3.15
N THR A 318 11.95 1.22 1.99
CA THR A 318 11.31 1.89 0.86
C THR A 318 10.13 1.07 0.37
N PRO A 319 8.95 1.66 0.21
CA PRO A 319 7.80 0.98 -0.39
C PRO A 319 8.09 0.51 -1.81
N ASP A 320 7.53 -0.63 -2.16
CA ASP A 320 7.62 -1.21 -3.50
C ASP A 320 6.46 -0.70 -4.36
N LEU A 321 6.78 -0.28 -5.58
CA LEU A 321 5.78 0.15 -6.58
C LEU A 321 5.82 -0.85 -7.75
N TYR A 322 4.88 -1.79 -7.78
CA TYR A 322 4.76 -2.79 -8.84
C TYR A 322 3.82 -2.32 -9.93
N MET A 323 4.29 -2.36 -11.15
CA MET A 323 3.46 -2.25 -12.35
C MET A 323 2.72 -3.57 -12.63
N HIS A 324 1.75 -3.56 -13.54
CA HIS A 324 0.98 -4.76 -13.92
C HIS A 324 1.84 -5.86 -14.57
N ASP A 325 2.93 -5.50 -15.24
CA ASP A 325 3.91 -6.40 -15.82
C ASP A 325 4.91 -7.00 -14.79
N GLY A 326 4.73 -6.69 -13.49
CA GLY A 326 5.54 -7.20 -12.39
C GLY A 326 6.82 -6.40 -12.10
N ILE A 327 7.15 -5.40 -12.91
CA ILE A 327 8.34 -4.55 -12.72
C ILE A 327 8.17 -3.65 -11.49
N ASN A 328 9.20 -3.56 -10.67
CA ASN A 328 9.24 -2.73 -9.48
C ASN A 328 9.93 -1.39 -9.76
N LEU A 329 9.17 -0.31 -9.85
CA LEU A 329 9.69 1.02 -10.18
C LEU A 329 10.72 1.55 -9.19
N THR A 330 10.65 1.14 -7.92
CA THR A 330 11.59 1.61 -6.89
C THR A 330 12.91 0.85 -6.87
N LYS A 331 12.89 -0.41 -7.29
CA LYS A 331 14.06 -1.30 -7.24
C LYS A 331 14.72 -1.54 -8.59
N ASP A 332 13.91 -1.73 -9.63
CA ASP A 332 14.37 -2.23 -10.91
C ASP A 332 14.64 -1.11 -11.94
N VAL A 333 14.08 0.10 -11.68
CA VAL A 333 14.14 1.23 -12.63
C VAL A 333 14.89 2.41 -12.02
N GLU A 334 15.73 3.05 -12.84
CA GLU A 334 16.46 4.27 -12.48
C GLU A 334 16.15 5.41 -13.46
N ASN A 335 16.55 6.63 -13.07
CA ASN A 335 16.35 7.85 -13.87
C ASN A 335 14.87 8.04 -14.24
N VAL A 336 13.99 7.69 -13.31
CA VAL A 336 12.54 7.84 -13.50
C VAL A 336 12.23 9.33 -13.65
N SER A 337 11.59 9.69 -14.75
CA SER A 337 11.37 11.09 -15.13
C SER A 337 9.89 11.47 -15.09
N GLY A 338 9.62 12.77 -15.22
CA GLY A 338 8.28 13.32 -15.29
C GLY A 338 7.45 13.13 -14.02
N LYS A 339 6.13 13.06 -14.17
CA LYS A 339 5.20 12.88 -13.03
C LYS A 339 5.40 11.51 -12.34
N VAL A 340 5.76 10.47 -13.10
CA VAL A 340 6.07 9.15 -12.51
C VAL A 340 7.26 9.26 -11.56
N GLY A 341 8.32 9.95 -11.98
CA GLY A 341 9.49 10.20 -11.13
C GLY A 341 9.13 10.90 -9.83
N THR A 342 8.31 11.94 -9.89
CA THR A 342 7.85 12.65 -8.70
C THR A 342 7.14 11.72 -7.70
N TYR A 343 6.29 10.80 -8.17
CA TYR A 343 5.62 9.83 -7.30
C TYR A 343 6.58 8.76 -6.78
N VAL A 344 7.48 8.24 -7.62
CA VAL A 344 8.50 7.27 -7.20
C VAL A 344 9.40 7.88 -6.13
N ASP A 345 9.84 9.11 -6.29
CA ASP A 345 10.65 9.83 -5.31
C ASP A 345 9.89 10.06 -3.99
N LEU A 346 8.62 10.47 -4.08
CA LEU A 346 7.75 10.65 -2.92
C LEU A 346 7.63 9.34 -2.13
N PHE A 347 7.30 8.24 -2.78
CA PHE A 347 7.19 6.94 -2.11
C PHE A 347 8.53 6.41 -1.63
N SER A 348 9.60 6.65 -2.36
CA SER A 348 10.97 6.26 -1.96
C SER A 348 11.44 7.01 -0.70
N ALA A 349 10.99 8.24 -0.51
CA ALA A 349 11.26 9.01 0.69
C ALA A 349 10.46 8.53 1.91
N LEU A 350 9.31 7.87 1.69
CA LEU A 350 8.41 7.40 2.76
C LEU A 350 8.86 6.08 3.41
N LYS A 351 10.11 6.00 3.88
CA LYS A 351 10.57 4.87 4.70
C LYS A 351 9.84 4.80 6.04
N VAL A 352 9.36 5.96 6.48
CA VAL A 352 8.61 6.16 7.72
C VAL A 352 7.35 6.96 7.38
N PHE A 353 6.20 6.45 7.74
CA PHE A 353 4.93 7.12 7.52
C PHE A 353 4.56 7.97 8.73
N PRO A 354 4.37 9.30 8.58
CA PRO A 354 3.95 10.16 9.68
C PRO A 354 2.50 9.88 10.04
N VAL A 355 2.25 9.53 11.28
CA VAL A 355 0.90 9.31 11.82
C VAL A 355 0.52 10.49 12.68
N LEU A 356 -0.49 11.21 12.23
CA LEU A 356 -1.16 12.26 13.01
C LEU A 356 -2.59 11.82 13.22
N SER A 357 -3.05 11.78 14.46
CA SER A 357 -4.42 11.39 14.75
C SER A 357 -5.05 12.20 15.88
N PHE A 358 -6.33 12.42 15.73
CA PHE A 358 -7.22 12.98 16.76
C PHE A 358 -8.13 11.86 17.25
N ARG A 359 -8.25 11.73 18.57
CA ARG A 359 -8.99 10.66 19.21
C ARG A 359 -9.97 11.24 20.21
N ILE A 360 -11.21 10.78 20.14
CA ILE A 360 -12.23 11.03 21.15
C ILE A 360 -12.51 9.70 21.85
N THR A 361 -12.39 9.71 23.16
CA THR A 361 -12.50 8.52 24.02
C THR A 361 -13.65 8.67 24.98
N LYS A 362 -14.45 7.62 25.10
CA LYS A 362 -15.47 7.49 26.12
C LYS A 362 -15.16 6.32 27.05
N ARG A 363 -15.12 6.57 28.34
CA ARG A 363 -15.06 5.54 29.38
C ARG A 363 -16.43 4.90 29.53
N ILE A 364 -16.48 3.56 29.51
CA ILE A 364 -17.71 2.79 29.56
C ILE A 364 -18.02 2.36 30.99
N PHE A 365 -17.02 1.87 31.76
CA PHE A 365 -17.12 1.52 33.18
C PHE A 365 -15.76 1.68 33.86
#